data_75f421fd05f1d6661ecde1e4bb7df8fd
#
_entry.id   75f421fd05f1d6661ecde1e4bb7df8fd
#
_cell.length_a   1.000
_cell.length_b   1.000
_cell.length_c   1.000
_cell.angle_alpha   90.00
_cell.angle_beta   90.00
_cell.angle_gamma   90.00
#
_symmetry.space_group_name_H-M   'P 1'
#
loop_
_entity.id
_entity.type
_entity.pdbx_description
1 polymer ?
#
loop_
_entity_poly.entity_id
_entity_poly.type
_entity_poly.pdbx_seq_one_letter_code
_entity_poly.pdbx_strand_id
1 'polypeptide(L)'
;MNKIRIYYHSWLWMLAIAFPVSAASLPDTIAKIKPSIIAIGTYNRLAKPTSQILGTGFIIGNGNHVATNAHVIPANISKQNKVRLVVFVGHGSNIEMRNATIAAVDETHDLAILSLSGSPLPPLTISSKRVREGELYAFTGFPIGAVLGLNPVTHRGIISSITPVATPAQSTKTLSIKQLKALKNSYRVYQLDATAYPGNSGSPVYDPNTGQVIAIINKVLVKKTKESLLSNPSAITYAIPAKYLKALNSSIK
;
A
#
# COMPACT_ATOMS: atom_id res chain seq x y z
N MET A 1 -27.06 80.10 9.54
CA MET A 1 -27.79 78.87 9.12
C MET A 1 -26.75 77.80 8.74
N ASN A 2 -26.38 76.94 9.67
CA ASN A 2 -25.42 75.83 9.43
C ASN A 2 -26.16 74.57 9.05
N LYS A 3 -25.93 74.07 7.81
CA LYS A 3 -26.47 72.77 7.34
C LYS A 3 -25.52 71.64 7.80
N ILE A 4 -25.99 70.79 8.72
CA ILE A 4 -25.32 69.58 9.12
C ILE A 4 -25.57 68.52 8.04
N ARG A 5 -24.50 68.06 7.37
CA ARG A 5 -24.52 66.92 6.43
C ARG A 5 -24.28 65.62 7.23
N ILE A 6 -25.30 64.80 7.36
CA ILE A 6 -25.25 63.48 7.95
C ILE A 6 -24.75 62.50 6.85
N TYR A 7 -23.56 61.94 7.01
CA TYR A 7 -23.05 60.85 6.15
C TYR A 7 -23.52 59.52 6.72
N TYR A 8 -24.45 58.86 6.00
CA TYR A 8 -24.83 57.47 6.28
C TYR A 8 -23.74 56.56 5.72
N HIS A 9 -22.93 55.93 6.62
CA HIS A 9 -22.01 54.88 6.25
C HIS A 9 -22.83 53.57 6.18
N SER A 10 -23.15 53.13 4.97
CA SER A 10 -23.77 51.81 4.72
C SER A 10 -22.69 50.73 4.90
N TRP A 11 -22.66 50.09 6.06
CA TRP A 11 -21.86 48.90 6.27
C TRP A 11 -22.56 47.73 5.61
N LEU A 12 -22.09 47.33 4.41
CA LEU A 12 -22.51 46.15 3.71
C LEU A 12 -21.86 44.95 4.42
N TRP A 13 -22.60 44.24 5.27
CA TRP A 13 -22.17 42.96 5.83
C TRP A 13 -22.19 41.90 4.75
N MET A 14 -21.02 41.57 4.18
CA MET A 14 -20.85 40.38 3.35
C MET A 14 -20.99 39.16 4.23
N LEU A 15 -22.13 38.51 4.23
CA LEU A 15 -22.36 37.20 4.86
C LEU A 15 -21.58 36.17 4.06
N ALA A 16 -20.36 35.80 4.50
CA ALA A 16 -19.61 34.70 3.92
C ALA A 16 -20.32 33.39 4.31
N ILE A 17 -21.09 32.83 3.38
CA ILE A 17 -21.69 31.50 3.52
C ILE A 17 -20.54 30.50 3.42
N ALA A 18 -20.01 30.07 4.55
CA ALA A 18 -19.07 28.96 4.65
C ALA A 18 -19.83 27.65 4.39
N PHE A 19 -19.74 27.11 3.18
CA PHE A 19 -20.19 25.75 2.94
C PHE A 19 -19.29 24.80 3.72
N PRO A 20 -19.85 23.90 4.57
CA PRO A 20 -19.04 22.88 5.23
C PRO A 20 -18.43 21.98 4.15
N VAL A 21 -17.13 22.08 3.94
CA VAL A 21 -16.39 21.07 3.18
C VAL A 21 -16.37 19.82 4.05
N SER A 22 -17.34 18.92 3.81
CA SER A 22 -17.35 17.61 4.48
C SER A 22 -16.14 16.83 3.97
N ALA A 23 -15.13 16.67 4.80
CA ALA A 23 -14.06 15.70 4.53
C ALA A 23 -14.69 14.30 4.47
N ALA A 24 -14.38 13.52 3.44
CA ALA A 24 -14.87 12.15 3.34
C ALA A 24 -14.48 11.38 4.60
N SER A 25 -15.42 10.63 5.17
CA SER A 25 -15.14 9.81 6.34
C SER A 25 -14.31 8.57 5.95
N LEU A 26 -13.56 7.99 6.89
CA LEU A 26 -12.82 6.74 6.62
C LEU A 26 -13.73 5.62 6.09
N PRO A 27 -14.97 5.39 6.59
CA PRO A 27 -15.89 4.42 5.99
C PRO A 27 -16.17 4.66 4.51
N ASP A 28 -16.39 5.91 4.09
CA ASP A 28 -16.65 6.25 2.70
C ASP A 28 -15.40 6.02 1.84
N THR A 29 -14.23 6.39 2.35
CA THR A 29 -12.95 6.13 1.70
C THR A 29 -12.70 4.64 1.53
N ILE A 30 -12.97 3.81 2.57
CA ILE A 30 -12.84 2.35 2.50
C ILE A 30 -13.78 1.79 1.41
N ALA A 31 -15.04 2.21 1.38
CA ALA A 31 -15.99 1.76 0.37
C ALA A 31 -15.51 2.08 -1.05
N LYS A 32 -14.95 3.27 -1.26
CA LYS A 32 -14.39 3.73 -2.54
C LYS A 32 -13.17 2.93 -3.00
N ILE A 33 -12.23 2.62 -2.08
CA ILE A 33 -10.96 1.99 -2.46
C ILE A 33 -11.03 0.46 -2.52
N LYS A 34 -11.95 -0.17 -1.80
CA LYS A 34 -12.09 -1.63 -1.72
C LYS A 34 -12.09 -2.35 -3.08
N PRO A 35 -12.78 -1.86 -4.11
CA PRO A 35 -12.76 -2.48 -5.44
C PRO A 35 -11.37 -2.51 -6.11
N SER A 36 -10.45 -1.67 -5.65
CA SER A 36 -9.07 -1.58 -6.16
C SER A 36 -8.09 -2.46 -5.39
N ILE A 37 -8.50 -3.07 -4.26
CA ILE A 37 -7.65 -3.92 -3.42
C ILE A 37 -7.86 -5.37 -3.86
N ILE A 38 -6.77 -6.04 -4.20
CA ILE A 38 -6.80 -7.40 -4.71
C ILE A 38 -5.84 -8.32 -3.96
N ALA A 39 -6.17 -9.61 -3.88
CA ALA A 39 -5.24 -10.59 -3.37
C ALA A 39 -4.35 -11.13 -4.50
N ILE A 40 -3.07 -11.34 -4.19
CA ILE A 40 -2.10 -11.92 -5.13
C ILE A 40 -1.80 -13.35 -4.70
N GLY A 41 -1.72 -14.25 -5.66
CA GLY A 41 -1.45 -15.63 -5.36
C GLY A 41 -0.96 -16.44 -6.57
N THR A 42 -0.90 -17.72 -6.35
CA THR A 42 -0.58 -18.71 -7.40
C THR A 42 -1.72 -19.67 -7.59
N TYR A 43 -1.84 -20.18 -8.81
CA TYR A 43 -2.74 -21.26 -9.18
C TYR A 43 -1.96 -22.43 -9.77
N ASN A 44 -2.18 -23.64 -9.23
CA ASN A 44 -1.66 -24.88 -9.75
C ASN A 44 -2.77 -25.93 -9.74
N ARG A 45 -3.24 -26.34 -10.93
CA ARG A 45 -4.32 -27.33 -11.08
C ARG A 45 -4.04 -28.66 -10.39
N LEU A 46 -2.76 -29.03 -10.22
CA LEU A 46 -2.34 -30.31 -9.67
C LEU A 46 -2.08 -30.26 -8.16
N ALA A 47 -2.08 -29.08 -7.56
CA ALA A 47 -1.84 -28.92 -6.13
C ALA A 47 -3.15 -29.02 -5.33
N LYS A 48 -3.02 -29.29 -4.04
CA LYS A 48 -4.10 -29.22 -3.04
C LYS A 48 -3.61 -28.39 -1.84
N PRO A 49 -4.16 -27.20 -1.61
CA PRO A 49 -5.16 -26.49 -2.42
C PRO A 49 -4.61 -26.04 -3.77
N THR A 50 -5.50 -25.88 -4.78
CA THR A 50 -5.13 -25.43 -6.13
C THR A 50 -4.68 -23.98 -6.18
N SER A 51 -5.10 -23.17 -5.22
CA SER A 51 -4.76 -21.73 -5.12
C SER A 51 -4.12 -21.43 -3.78
N GLN A 52 -3.10 -20.56 -3.79
CA GLN A 52 -2.42 -20.07 -2.60
C GLN A 52 -2.34 -18.55 -2.65
N ILE A 53 -2.84 -17.88 -1.60
CA ILE A 53 -2.70 -16.44 -1.44
C ILE A 53 -1.32 -16.13 -0.85
N LEU A 54 -0.60 -15.20 -1.45
CA LEU A 54 0.77 -14.82 -1.09
C LEU A 54 0.84 -13.44 -0.44
N GLY A 55 -0.04 -12.51 -0.87
CA GLY A 55 -0.04 -11.15 -0.39
C GLY A 55 -1.18 -10.32 -0.96
N THR A 56 -1.04 -9.03 -0.80
CA THR A 56 -1.97 -8.01 -1.27
C THR A 56 -1.36 -7.23 -2.43
N GLY A 57 -2.21 -6.72 -3.31
CA GLY A 57 -1.88 -5.71 -4.31
C GLY A 57 -3.01 -4.71 -4.45
N PHE A 58 -2.76 -3.67 -5.22
CA PHE A 58 -3.78 -2.68 -5.55
C PHE A 58 -3.61 -2.16 -6.97
N ILE A 59 -4.73 -1.78 -7.56
CA ILE A 59 -4.79 -1.32 -8.94
C ILE A 59 -4.22 0.09 -9.07
N ILE A 60 -3.41 0.31 -10.10
CA ILE A 60 -2.77 1.60 -10.43
C ILE A 60 -2.86 1.90 -11.92
N GLY A 61 -2.47 3.12 -12.30
CA GLY A 61 -2.31 3.55 -13.69
C GLY A 61 -3.64 3.54 -14.47
N ASN A 62 -3.68 2.79 -15.54
CA ASN A 62 -4.82 2.66 -16.42
C ASN A 62 -5.88 1.62 -15.98
N GLY A 63 -5.70 1.01 -14.80
CA GLY A 63 -6.62 -0.02 -14.30
C GLY A 63 -6.23 -1.46 -14.65
N ASN A 64 -5.16 -1.67 -15.43
CA ASN A 64 -4.64 -2.99 -15.79
C ASN A 64 -3.27 -3.29 -15.15
N HIS A 65 -2.81 -2.45 -14.24
CA HIS A 65 -1.59 -2.66 -13.49
C HIS A 65 -1.87 -2.83 -12.00
N VAL A 66 -1.11 -3.72 -11.38
CA VAL A 66 -1.18 -4.00 -9.93
C VAL A 66 0.16 -3.72 -9.31
N ALA A 67 0.17 -2.86 -8.30
CA ALA A 67 1.32 -2.65 -7.44
C ALA A 67 1.34 -3.65 -6.28
N THR A 68 2.51 -4.16 -5.95
CA THR A 68 2.76 -5.06 -4.80
C THR A 68 4.24 -5.04 -4.40
N ASN A 69 4.65 -5.90 -3.45
CA ASN A 69 6.07 -6.12 -3.17
C ASN A 69 6.68 -7.19 -4.09
N ALA A 70 7.98 -7.07 -4.38
CA ALA A 70 8.70 -8.05 -5.18
C ALA A 70 8.72 -9.43 -4.50
N HIS A 71 8.92 -9.49 -3.19
CA HIS A 71 8.95 -10.76 -2.43
C HIS A 71 7.58 -11.50 -2.39
N VAL A 72 6.47 -10.85 -2.74
CA VAL A 72 5.16 -11.50 -2.87
C VAL A 72 5.13 -12.42 -4.08
N ILE A 73 5.97 -12.15 -5.08
CA ILE A 73 6.08 -12.95 -6.30
C ILE A 73 7.11 -14.06 -6.06
N PRO A 74 6.76 -15.36 -6.23
CA PRO A 74 7.74 -16.43 -6.09
C PRO A 74 8.88 -16.29 -7.10
N ALA A 75 10.13 -16.34 -6.63
CA ALA A 75 11.33 -16.14 -7.46
C ALA A 75 11.42 -17.09 -8.68
N ASN A 76 10.80 -18.26 -8.61
CA ASN A 76 10.85 -19.27 -9.66
C ASN A 76 9.53 -19.39 -10.45
N ILE A 77 8.63 -18.41 -10.35
CA ILE A 77 7.30 -18.50 -10.96
C ILE A 77 7.38 -18.73 -12.49
N SER A 78 8.32 -18.08 -13.17
CA SER A 78 8.53 -18.18 -14.63
C SER A 78 9.11 -19.54 -15.05
N LYS A 79 9.73 -20.29 -14.15
CA LYS A 79 10.33 -21.60 -14.40
C LYS A 79 9.39 -22.78 -14.09
N GLN A 80 8.27 -22.51 -13.45
CA GLN A 80 7.31 -23.55 -13.05
C GLN A 80 6.19 -23.68 -14.07
N ASN A 81 6.34 -24.57 -15.05
CA ASN A 81 5.38 -24.79 -16.15
C ASN A 81 3.92 -25.07 -15.74
N LYS A 82 3.67 -25.43 -14.47
CA LYS A 82 2.34 -25.79 -13.95
C LYS A 82 1.77 -24.77 -12.96
N VAL A 83 2.54 -23.74 -12.59
CA VAL A 83 2.13 -22.71 -11.64
C VAL A 83 1.95 -21.38 -12.36
N ARG A 84 0.80 -20.76 -12.22
CA ARG A 84 0.50 -19.44 -12.78
C ARG A 84 0.43 -18.41 -11.68
N LEU A 85 0.96 -17.22 -11.94
CA LEU A 85 0.72 -16.05 -11.12
C LEU A 85 -0.70 -15.54 -11.43
N VAL A 86 -1.49 -15.37 -10.38
CA VAL A 86 -2.88 -14.96 -10.49
C VAL A 86 -3.20 -13.89 -9.47
N VAL A 87 -4.24 -13.13 -9.75
CA VAL A 87 -4.86 -12.21 -8.78
C VAL A 87 -6.31 -12.61 -8.56
N PHE A 88 -6.79 -12.35 -7.37
CA PHE A 88 -8.18 -12.55 -6.97
C PHE A 88 -8.82 -11.19 -6.78
N VAL A 89 -9.75 -10.87 -7.68
CA VAL A 89 -10.48 -9.60 -7.73
C VAL A 89 -11.84 -9.80 -7.08
N GLY A 90 -12.27 -8.84 -6.27
CA GLY A 90 -13.51 -8.94 -5.50
C GLY A 90 -13.27 -9.46 -4.08
N HIS A 91 -14.35 -9.82 -3.39
CA HIS A 91 -14.32 -10.25 -2.00
C HIS A 91 -15.53 -11.11 -1.65
N GLY A 92 -15.43 -11.86 -0.55
CA GLY A 92 -16.47 -12.77 -0.08
C GLY A 92 -16.75 -13.89 -1.08
N SER A 93 -18.01 -14.02 -1.53
CA SER A 93 -18.44 -15.00 -2.52
C SER A 93 -18.23 -14.57 -3.99
N ASN A 94 -18.02 -13.28 -4.24
CA ASN A 94 -17.85 -12.72 -5.57
C ASN A 94 -16.37 -12.50 -5.89
N ILE A 95 -15.66 -13.58 -6.20
CA ILE A 95 -14.23 -13.56 -6.51
C ILE A 95 -14.01 -14.00 -7.94
N GLU A 96 -13.34 -13.15 -8.71
CA GLU A 96 -12.85 -13.47 -10.05
C GLU A 96 -11.33 -13.71 -10.00
N MET A 97 -10.87 -14.83 -10.55
CA MET A 97 -9.44 -15.09 -10.71
C MET A 97 -8.98 -14.63 -12.09
N ARG A 98 -7.97 -13.75 -12.14
CA ARG A 98 -7.35 -13.27 -13.37
C ARG A 98 -5.87 -13.67 -13.45
N ASN A 99 -5.40 -13.97 -14.65
CA ASN A 99 -3.96 -14.18 -14.86
C ASN A 99 -3.21 -12.85 -14.73
N ALA A 100 -2.00 -12.95 -14.17
CA ALA A 100 -1.10 -11.81 -14.04
C ALA A 100 0.29 -12.16 -14.60
N THR A 101 0.96 -11.16 -15.17
CA THR A 101 2.35 -11.25 -15.63
C THR A 101 3.17 -10.14 -15.00
N ILE A 102 4.47 -10.37 -14.82
CA ILE A 102 5.36 -9.37 -14.25
C ILE A 102 5.65 -8.30 -15.33
N ALA A 103 5.28 -7.04 -15.03
CA ALA A 103 5.54 -5.90 -15.90
C ALA A 103 6.85 -5.19 -15.53
N ALA A 104 7.12 -5.00 -14.25
CA ALA A 104 8.36 -4.41 -13.75
C ALA A 104 8.67 -4.88 -12.32
N VAL A 105 9.97 -4.88 -11.96
CA VAL A 105 10.45 -5.22 -10.61
C VAL A 105 11.54 -4.24 -10.21
N ASP A 106 11.47 -3.77 -8.98
CA ASP A 106 12.52 -3.01 -8.30
C ASP A 106 12.94 -3.77 -7.04
N GLU A 107 13.95 -4.61 -7.18
CA GLU A 107 14.51 -5.42 -6.10
C GLU A 107 15.11 -4.57 -4.98
N THR A 108 15.59 -3.36 -5.30
CA THR A 108 16.21 -2.45 -4.32
C THR A 108 15.18 -1.95 -3.31
N HIS A 109 13.98 -1.63 -3.79
CA HIS A 109 12.89 -1.13 -2.95
C HIS A 109 11.84 -2.20 -2.67
N ASP A 110 12.07 -3.46 -3.08
CA ASP A 110 11.11 -4.56 -2.92
C ASP A 110 9.72 -4.22 -3.47
N LEU A 111 9.66 -3.69 -4.68
CA LEU A 111 8.42 -3.35 -5.38
C LEU A 111 8.28 -4.14 -6.67
N ALA A 112 7.05 -4.44 -7.04
CA ALA A 112 6.74 -5.03 -8.34
C ALA A 112 5.44 -4.46 -8.89
N ILE A 113 5.34 -4.44 -10.21
CA ILE A 113 4.12 -4.13 -10.95
C ILE A 113 3.79 -5.33 -11.81
N LEU A 114 2.53 -5.77 -11.72
CA LEU A 114 1.98 -6.84 -12.54
C LEU A 114 1.03 -6.24 -13.58
N SER A 115 0.99 -6.84 -14.77
CA SER A 115 -0.04 -6.59 -15.78
C SER A 115 -1.16 -7.60 -15.65
N LEU A 116 -2.40 -7.15 -15.73
CA LEU A 116 -3.60 -7.96 -15.71
C LEU A 116 -4.21 -8.09 -17.10
N SER A 117 -4.79 -9.25 -17.36
CA SER A 117 -5.71 -9.46 -18.47
C SER A 117 -7.14 -9.08 -18.06
N GLY A 118 -7.96 -8.72 -19.06
CA GLY A 118 -9.36 -8.41 -18.88
C GLY A 118 -9.67 -6.92 -18.77
N SER A 119 -10.90 -6.58 -18.38
CA SER A 119 -11.35 -5.20 -18.28
C SER A 119 -10.62 -4.42 -17.20
N PRO A 120 -10.33 -3.13 -17.41
CA PRO A 120 -9.70 -2.28 -16.41
C PRO A 120 -10.50 -2.23 -15.10
N LEU A 121 -9.80 -2.18 -13.99
CA LEU A 121 -10.35 -2.04 -12.65
C LEU A 121 -10.12 -0.61 -12.14
N PRO A 122 -10.89 -0.11 -11.16
CA PRO A 122 -10.70 1.23 -10.61
C PRO A 122 -9.28 1.42 -10.06
N PRO A 123 -8.46 2.37 -10.58
CA PRO A 123 -7.11 2.57 -10.07
C PRO A 123 -7.09 3.49 -8.86
N LEU A 124 -6.15 3.27 -7.93
CA LEU A 124 -5.83 4.20 -6.86
C LEU A 124 -4.83 5.25 -7.35
N THR A 125 -5.01 6.47 -6.86
CA THR A 125 -4.10 7.58 -7.14
C THR A 125 -2.91 7.52 -6.20
N ILE A 126 -1.69 7.59 -6.76
CA ILE A 126 -0.45 7.68 -5.99
C ILE A 126 -0.20 9.13 -5.61
N SER A 127 -0.12 9.41 -4.31
CA SER A 127 0.11 10.75 -3.77
C SER A 127 1.55 11.22 -4.01
N SER A 128 1.69 12.53 -4.22
CA SER A 128 2.99 13.22 -4.17
C SER A 128 3.17 14.04 -2.90
N LYS A 129 2.23 13.95 -1.94
CA LYS A 129 2.28 14.67 -0.66
C LYS A 129 3.53 14.25 0.13
N ARG A 130 4.18 15.22 0.77
CA ARG A 130 5.22 14.95 1.76
C ARG A 130 4.56 14.41 3.04
N VAL A 131 4.94 13.21 3.43
CA VAL A 131 4.48 12.56 4.67
C VAL A 131 5.30 13.08 5.86
N ARG A 132 4.65 13.30 7.00
CA ARG A 132 5.28 13.70 8.26
C ARG A 132 4.97 12.69 9.36
N GLU A 133 5.87 12.60 10.32
CA GLU A 133 5.64 11.85 11.55
C GLU A 133 4.44 12.43 12.31
N GLY A 134 3.66 11.56 12.95
CA GLY A 134 2.41 11.91 13.62
C GLY A 134 1.16 11.95 12.74
N GLU A 135 1.30 11.98 11.40
CA GLU A 135 0.13 11.94 10.50
C GLU A 135 -0.54 10.56 10.53
N LEU A 136 -1.88 10.57 10.56
CA LEU A 136 -2.72 9.37 10.59
C LEU A 136 -2.98 8.85 9.17
N TYR A 137 -2.78 7.54 8.97
CA TYR A 137 -3.03 6.84 7.71
C TYR A 137 -3.77 5.52 7.95
N ALA A 138 -4.34 4.98 6.89
CA ALA A 138 -4.95 3.66 6.88
C ALA A 138 -4.26 2.77 5.85
N PHE A 139 -4.33 1.46 6.03
CA PHE A 139 -3.96 0.49 5.01
C PHE A 139 -4.98 -0.65 4.96
N THR A 140 -5.19 -1.20 3.77
CA THR A 140 -6.18 -2.27 3.55
C THR A 140 -5.54 -3.41 2.78
N GLY A 141 -5.74 -4.63 3.25
CA GLY A 141 -5.19 -5.82 2.61
C GLY A 141 -5.85 -7.11 3.08
N PHE A 142 -5.26 -8.24 2.73
CA PHE A 142 -5.76 -9.58 3.04
C PHE A 142 -4.86 -10.24 4.10
N PRO A 143 -5.03 -9.93 5.39
CA PRO A 143 -4.25 -10.55 6.45
C PRO A 143 -4.54 -12.05 6.53
N ILE A 144 -3.49 -12.85 6.82
CA ILE A 144 -3.57 -14.30 7.02
C ILE A 144 -4.15 -15.07 5.80
N GLY A 145 -4.20 -14.40 4.63
CA GLY A 145 -4.62 -15.01 3.36
C GLY A 145 -6.03 -15.57 3.40
N ALA A 146 -6.19 -16.83 2.92
CA ALA A 146 -7.50 -17.47 2.78
C ALA A 146 -8.14 -17.92 4.11
N VAL A 147 -7.45 -17.86 5.26
CA VAL A 147 -7.97 -18.35 6.55
C VAL A 147 -9.18 -17.54 7.01
N LEU A 148 -9.19 -16.23 6.77
CA LEU A 148 -10.32 -15.34 7.09
C LEU A 148 -11.26 -15.13 5.88
N GLY A 149 -11.12 -15.94 4.81
CA GLY A 149 -11.74 -15.68 3.53
C GLY A 149 -11.08 -14.50 2.80
N LEU A 150 -11.46 -14.27 1.55
CA LEU A 150 -10.97 -13.14 0.76
C LEU A 150 -11.77 -11.86 1.08
N ASN A 151 -11.73 -11.44 2.34
CA ASN A 151 -12.29 -10.17 2.79
C ASN A 151 -11.16 -9.21 3.16
N PRO A 152 -11.02 -8.06 2.48
CA PRO A 152 -9.98 -7.11 2.80
C PRO A 152 -10.27 -6.43 4.14
N VAL A 153 -9.23 -6.35 4.99
CA VAL A 153 -9.28 -5.77 6.32
C VAL A 153 -8.52 -4.44 6.33
N THR A 154 -9.13 -3.43 6.93
CA THR A 154 -8.52 -2.10 7.09
C THR A 154 -7.96 -1.93 8.48
N HIS A 155 -6.72 -1.45 8.54
CA HIS A 155 -6.03 -1.03 9.75
C HIS A 155 -5.74 0.47 9.68
N ARG A 156 -5.53 1.09 10.85
CA ARG A 156 -5.22 2.51 10.97
C ARG A 156 -4.07 2.71 11.94
N GLY A 157 -3.17 3.64 11.64
CA GLY A 157 -2.05 4.00 12.50
C GLY A 157 -1.40 5.30 12.07
N ILE A 158 -0.57 5.85 12.94
CA ILE A 158 0.25 7.03 12.63
C ILE A 158 1.58 6.62 12.00
N ILE A 159 2.19 7.53 11.25
CA ILE A 159 3.61 7.42 10.92
C ILE A 159 4.40 7.76 12.18
N SER A 160 4.89 6.74 12.87
CA SER A 160 5.64 6.91 14.12
C SER A 160 7.09 7.31 13.89
N SER A 161 7.68 6.95 12.74
CA SER A 161 9.03 7.39 12.35
C SER A 161 9.26 7.32 10.84
N ILE A 162 10.17 8.16 10.33
CA ILE A 162 10.71 8.12 8.97
C ILE A 162 12.20 7.79 9.07
N THR A 163 12.54 6.50 8.99
CA THR A 163 13.88 5.98 9.28
C THR A 163 14.56 5.39 8.03
N PRO A 164 15.89 5.41 7.95
CA PRO A 164 16.60 4.62 6.94
C PRO A 164 16.28 3.13 7.10
N VAL A 165 16.23 2.40 5.98
CA VAL A 165 16.17 0.93 6.02
C VAL A 165 17.42 0.44 6.75
N ALA A 166 17.25 -0.01 7.99
CA ALA A 166 18.33 -0.64 8.75
C ALA A 166 18.52 -2.06 8.23
N THR A 167 19.66 -2.34 7.60
CA THR A 167 20.13 -3.71 7.46
C THR A 167 20.61 -4.14 8.85
N PRO A 168 20.02 -5.16 9.50
CA PRO A 168 20.49 -5.61 10.80
C PRO A 168 21.93 -6.06 10.68
N ALA A 169 22.87 -5.26 11.18
CA ALA A 169 24.25 -5.69 11.35
C ALA A 169 24.29 -6.59 12.59
N GLN A 170 24.57 -7.88 12.41
CA GLN A 170 24.73 -8.81 13.52
C GLN A 170 25.96 -8.49 14.38
N SER A 171 26.88 -7.65 13.89
CA SER A 171 28.03 -7.13 14.63
C SER A 171 28.63 -5.93 13.87
N THR A 172 29.01 -4.89 14.59
CA THR A 172 29.75 -3.74 14.03
C THR A 172 31.17 -4.08 13.60
N LYS A 173 31.70 -5.25 14.01
CA LYS A 173 33.07 -5.67 13.71
C LYS A 173 33.26 -6.41 12.38
N THR A 174 32.19 -6.80 11.70
CA THR A 174 32.23 -7.61 10.45
C THR A 174 31.26 -7.14 9.37
N LEU A 175 31.16 -5.84 9.15
CA LEU A 175 30.39 -5.33 8.00
C LEU A 175 31.15 -5.65 6.72
N SER A 176 30.57 -6.51 5.87
CA SER A 176 31.09 -6.75 4.52
C SER A 176 31.00 -5.48 3.68
N ILE A 177 31.84 -5.35 2.65
CA ILE A 177 31.80 -4.24 1.69
C ILE A 177 30.40 -4.08 1.06
N LYS A 178 29.69 -5.21 0.86
CA LYS A 178 28.29 -5.23 0.36
C LYS A 178 27.33 -4.59 1.36
N GLN A 179 27.49 -4.83 2.66
CA GLN A 179 26.68 -4.23 3.72
C GLN A 179 26.99 -2.74 3.89
N LEU A 180 28.26 -2.33 3.78
CA LEU A 180 28.64 -0.91 3.78
C LEU A 180 28.07 -0.14 2.60
N LYS A 181 28.05 -0.74 1.38
CA LYS A 181 27.40 -0.17 0.21
C LYS A 181 25.88 -0.05 0.39
N ALA A 182 25.22 -1.06 0.97
CA ALA A 182 23.79 -1.05 1.28
C ALA A 182 23.43 0.04 2.29
N LEU A 183 24.28 0.27 3.32
CA LEU A 183 24.10 1.37 4.28
C LEU A 183 24.28 2.75 3.63
N LYS A 184 25.23 2.87 2.70
CA LYS A 184 25.49 4.13 1.97
C LYS A 184 24.35 4.51 1.02
N ASN A 185 23.62 3.52 0.47
CA ASN A 185 22.49 3.69 -0.42
C ASN A 185 21.14 3.42 0.29
N SER A 186 21.10 3.56 1.62
CA SER A 186 19.88 3.29 2.38
C SER A 186 18.80 4.30 2.02
N TYR A 187 17.66 3.81 1.55
CA TYR A 187 16.47 4.61 1.37
C TYR A 187 15.66 4.71 2.67
N ARG A 188 14.81 5.72 2.77
CA ARG A 188 13.95 5.88 3.95
C ARG A 188 12.64 5.13 3.78
N VAL A 189 12.18 4.52 4.87
CA VAL A 189 10.88 3.86 5.00
C VAL A 189 10.05 4.55 6.07
N TYR A 190 8.74 4.37 6.01
CA TYR A 190 7.81 4.80 7.04
C TYR A 190 7.59 3.66 8.03
N GLN A 191 7.66 3.99 9.30
CA GLN A 191 7.31 3.12 10.39
C GLN A 191 5.92 3.50 10.88
N LEU A 192 4.98 2.56 10.89
CA LEU A 192 3.61 2.77 11.35
C LEU A 192 3.42 2.12 12.71
N ASP A 193 2.74 2.83 13.60
CA ASP A 193 2.16 2.29 14.82
C ASP A 193 0.86 1.56 14.49
N ALA A 194 1.01 0.40 13.89
CA ALA A 194 -0.09 -0.49 13.52
C ALA A 194 0.44 -1.90 13.29
N THR A 195 -0.36 -2.91 13.57
CA THR A 195 0.01 -4.30 13.36
C THR A 195 -0.31 -4.75 11.94
N ALA A 196 0.70 -5.19 11.18
CA ALA A 196 0.51 -5.89 9.93
C ALA A 196 0.76 -7.40 10.10
N TYR A 197 -0.14 -8.20 9.55
CA TYR A 197 -0.06 -9.66 9.55
C TYR A 197 0.50 -10.20 8.22
N PRO A 198 0.94 -11.47 8.17
CA PRO A 198 1.22 -12.15 6.91
C PRO A 198 0.05 -12.01 5.95
N GLY A 199 0.34 -11.65 4.69
CA GLY A 199 -0.69 -11.33 3.69
C GLY A 199 -0.93 -9.83 3.49
N ASN A 200 -0.59 -8.97 4.47
CA ASN A 200 -0.64 -7.52 4.28
C ASN A 200 0.53 -6.95 3.43
N SER A 201 1.56 -7.74 3.13
CA SER A 201 2.61 -7.31 2.19
C SER A 201 2.00 -6.88 0.86
N GLY A 202 2.37 -5.69 0.36
CA GLY A 202 1.81 -5.09 -0.85
C GLY A 202 0.55 -4.25 -0.64
N SER A 203 -0.01 -4.18 0.57
CA SER A 203 -1.18 -3.33 0.86
C SER A 203 -0.85 -1.85 0.67
N PRO A 204 -1.75 -1.05 0.06
CA PRO A 204 -1.59 0.39 0.00
C PRO A 204 -1.79 1.01 1.37
N VAL A 205 -0.90 1.93 1.73
CA VAL A 205 -1.08 2.89 2.84
C VAL A 205 -1.61 4.17 2.23
N TYR A 206 -2.72 4.68 2.71
CA TYR A 206 -3.43 5.78 2.10
C TYR A 206 -3.96 6.80 3.11
N ASP A 207 -4.15 8.03 2.64
CA ASP A 207 -4.80 9.09 3.39
C ASP A 207 -6.27 8.73 3.63
N PRO A 208 -6.75 8.70 4.90
CA PRO A 208 -8.09 8.24 5.26
C PRO A 208 -9.22 9.12 4.72
N ASN A 209 -8.91 10.36 4.31
CA ASN A 209 -9.91 11.30 3.79
C ASN A 209 -9.99 11.29 2.26
N THR A 210 -8.87 10.99 1.57
CA THR A 210 -8.78 11.10 0.10
C THR A 210 -8.64 9.76 -0.60
N GLY A 211 -8.15 8.72 0.09
CA GLY A 211 -7.81 7.43 -0.49
C GLY A 211 -6.51 7.44 -1.31
N GLN A 212 -5.78 8.57 -1.34
CA GLN A 212 -4.52 8.65 -2.07
C GLN A 212 -3.41 7.86 -1.39
N VAL A 213 -2.72 7.01 -2.17
CA VAL A 213 -1.69 6.10 -1.67
C VAL A 213 -0.39 6.86 -1.41
N ILE A 214 0.15 6.75 -0.19
CA ILE A 214 1.40 7.38 0.23
C ILE A 214 2.56 6.37 0.39
N ALA A 215 2.24 5.09 0.58
CA ALA A 215 3.23 4.03 0.79
C ALA A 215 2.64 2.64 0.52
N ILE A 216 3.49 1.62 0.53
CA ILE A 216 3.17 0.21 0.38
C ILE A 216 3.67 -0.54 1.61
N ILE A 217 2.82 -1.31 2.29
CA ILE A 217 3.21 -2.17 3.42
C ILE A 217 4.26 -3.16 2.99
N ASN A 218 5.36 -3.24 3.77
CA ASN A 218 6.43 -4.22 3.58
C ASN A 218 6.72 -4.91 4.91
N LYS A 219 6.56 -6.21 4.94
CA LYS A 219 6.75 -7.01 6.15
C LYS A 219 8.13 -7.68 6.28
N VAL A 220 8.97 -7.64 5.26
CA VAL A 220 10.24 -8.39 5.19
C VAL A 220 11.29 -7.93 6.21
N LEU A 221 11.15 -6.73 6.77
CA LEU A 221 12.14 -6.18 7.68
C LEU A 221 12.19 -6.87 9.07
N VAL A 222 11.26 -7.77 9.37
CA VAL A 222 11.28 -8.55 10.62
C VAL A 222 11.58 -10.01 10.30
N LYS A 223 12.82 -10.45 10.49
CA LYS A 223 13.26 -11.86 10.43
C LYS A 223 12.72 -12.64 11.64
N LYS A 224 11.43 -13.01 11.63
CA LYS A 224 10.85 -13.95 12.59
C LYS A 224 10.10 -15.04 11.84
N THR A 225 10.02 -16.24 12.42
CA THR A 225 9.21 -17.35 11.85
C THR A 225 7.75 -16.98 11.77
N LYS A 226 6.99 -17.62 10.87
CA LYS A 226 5.54 -17.41 10.73
C LYS A 226 4.80 -17.58 12.06
N GLU A 227 5.15 -18.59 12.84
CA GLU A 227 4.58 -18.93 14.13
C GLU A 227 4.84 -17.82 15.18
N SER A 228 6.07 -17.30 15.20
CA SER A 228 6.46 -16.18 16.07
C SER A 228 5.73 -14.89 15.75
N LEU A 229 5.35 -14.66 14.48
CA LEU A 229 4.59 -13.49 14.06
C LEU A 229 3.10 -13.59 14.40
N LEU A 230 2.55 -14.79 14.45
CA LEU A 230 1.17 -15.04 14.88
C LEU A 230 1.01 -14.95 16.39
N SER A 231 2.01 -15.48 17.15
CA SER A 231 1.97 -15.47 18.62
C SER A 231 2.40 -14.13 19.22
N ASN A 232 3.28 -13.37 18.55
CA ASN A 232 3.75 -12.06 19.01
C ASN A 232 3.75 -11.06 17.85
N PRO A 233 2.61 -10.52 17.45
CA PRO A 233 2.54 -9.52 16.40
C PRO A 233 3.33 -8.27 16.84
N SER A 234 4.27 -7.83 16.00
CA SER A 234 4.93 -6.55 16.21
C SER A 234 3.92 -5.44 15.97
N ALA A 235 3.78 -4.52 16.93
CA ALA A 235 2.99 -3.30 16.74
C ALA A 235 3.62 -2.34 15.71
N ILE A 236 4.84 -2.64 15.24
CA ILE A 236 5.59 -1.82 14.31
C ILE A 236 5.50 -2.44 12.91
N THR A 237 4.99 -1.67 11.98
CA THR A 237 4.89 -2.02 10.57
C THR A 237 5.73 -1.06 9.73
N TYR A 238 6.44 -1.58 8.74
CA TYR A 238 7.21 -0.78 7.80
C TYR A 238 6.47 -0.64 6.47
N ALA A 239 6.58 0.53 5.86
CA ALA A 239 6.02 0.81 4.55
C ALA A 239 7.02 1.54 3.65
N ILE A 240 7.05 1.17 2.37
CA ILE A 240 7.90 1.76 1.35
C ILE A 240 7.20 3.00 0.80
N PRO A 241 7.83 4.19 0.78
CA PRO A 241 7.24 5.40 0.23
C PRO A 241 6.80 5.24 -1.23
N ALA A 242 5.59 5.69 -1.55
CA ALA A 242 4.97 5.53 -2.87
C ALA A 242 5.73 6.25 -4.01
N LYS A 243 6.65 7.17 -3.69
CA LYS A 243 7.53 7.81 -4.69
C LYS A 243 8.36 6.78 -5.49
N TYR A 244 8.78 5.68 -4.87
CA TYR A 244 9.52 4.61 -5.54
C TYR A 244 8.63 3.81 -6.48
N LEU A 245 7.37 3.54 -6.08
CA LEU A 245 6.38 2.95 -6.96
C LEU A 245 6.07 3.86 -8.15
N LYS A 246 5.97 5.18 -7.92
CA LYS A 246 5.75 6.15 -9.00
C LYS A 246 6.89 6.12 -10.03
N ALA A 247 8.14 6.05 -9.55
CA ALA A 247 9.31 5.91 -10.42
C ALA A 247 9.29 4.59 -11.23
N LEU A 248 8.97 3.48 -10.56
CA LEU A 248 8.86 2.17 -11.22
C LEU A 248 7.72 2.15 -12.24
N ASN A 249 6.56 2.74 -11.94
CA ASN A 249 5.43 2.82 -12.87
C ASN A 249 5.75 3.66 -14.12
N SER A 250 6.58 4.69 -13.98
CA SER A 250 7.00 5.52 -15.11
C SER A 250 8.00 4.81 -16.04
N SER A 251 8.59 3.70 -15.65
CA SER A 251 9.48 2.89 -16.48
C SER A 251 8.75 1.89 -17.38
N ILE A 252 7.46 1.67 -17.13
CA ILE A 252 6.61 0.81 -17.95
C ILE A 252 6.11 1.64 -19.15
N LYS A 253 6.49 1.22 -20.35
CA LYS A 253 6.08 1.83 -21.63
C LYS A 253 4.78 1.23 -22.13
#